data_168961aede3d050d2fc51aeca3f9d7a2
#
_entry.id   168961aede3d050d2fc51aeca3f9d7a2
#
_cell.length_a   1.000
_cell.length_b   1.000
_cell.length_c   1.000
_cell.angle_alpha   90.00
_cell.angle_beta   90.00
_cell.angle_gamma   90.00
#
_symmetry.space_group_name_H-M   'P 1'
#
loop_
_entity.id
_entity.type
_entity.pdbx_description
1 polymer ?
#
loop_
_entity_poly.entity_id
_entity_poly.type
_entity_poly.pdbx_seq_one_letter_code
_entity_poly.pdbx_strand_id
1 'polypeptide(L)'
;IRTIPLEVEPERYIVPSQSKHAYLRAEVKHTGDSVLLAGTAKIFLGPDYLGESSFPLLRQNDSTMLNLGIDPNLEVGYATLEDFRDDPGSFSLLSTSTITRRYRASLRLSPAAQSKIIVVVEEGLPRSDSDGVEVEIGELVPPVIDTDEAVAKQVEQGLYRWSFVLHPGETKAVRWGYELSFDEDSTPQVKQQ
;
A
#
# COMPACT_ATOMS: atom_id res chain seq x y z
N ILE A 1 33.58 -19.31 -2.97
CA ILE A 1 32.40 -18.63 -2.38
C ILE A 1 32.85 -17.22 -1.99
N ARG A 2 32.14 -16.22 -2.42
CA ARG A 2 32.44 -14.81 -2.14
C ARG A 2 31.27 -14.20 -1.36
N THR A 3 31.56 -13.43 -0.31
CA THR A 3 30.57 -12.61 0.39
C THR A 3 30.61 -11.20 -0.22
N ILE A 4 29.45 -10.69 -0.60
CA ILE A 4 29.29 -9.35 -1.17
C ILE A 4 28.30 -8.58 -0.27
N PRO A 5 28.72 -7.48 0.36
CA PRO A 5 27.81 -6.64 1.13
C PRO A 5 26.86 -5.91 0.16
N LEU A 6 25.59 -5.81 0.57
CA LEU A 6 24.56 -5.06 -0.11
C LEU A 6 23.95 -4.08 0.89
N GLU A 7 23.58 -2.90 0.43
CA GLU A 7 22.75 -1.98 1.21
C GLU A 7 21.30 -2.46 1.13
N VAL A 8 20.63 -2.59 2.27
CA VAL A 8 19.29 -3.17 2.37
C VAL A 8 18.41 -2.30 3.26
N GLU A 9 17.30 -1.81 2.71
CA GLU A 9 16.29 -1.04 3.43
C GLU A 9 14.99 -1.85 3.52
N PRO A 10 14.77 -2.57 4.65
CA PRO A 10 13.59 -3.40 4.80
C PRO A 10 12.36 -2.59 5.23
N GLU A 11 11.23 -2.86 4.61
CA GLU A 11 9.93 -2.31 4.96
C GLU A 11 8.85 -3.39 5.01
N ARG A 12 7.72 -3.12 5.67
CA ARG A 12 6.52 -3.96 5.64
C ARG A 12 5.49 -3.27 4.77
N TYR A 13 5.21 -3.90 3.64
CA TYR A 13 4.27 -3.42 2.64
C TYR A 13 2.90 -4.08 2.80
N ILE A 14 1.86 -3.29 2.76
CA ILE A 14 0.49 -3.73 3.03
C ILE A 14 -0.46 -3.02 2.06
N VAL A 15 -1.37 -3.81 1.48
CA VAL A 15 -2.56 -3.32 0.76
C VAL A 15 -3.77 -3.90 1.50
N PRO A 16 -4.35 -3.18 2.48
CA PRO A 16 -5.35 -3.72 3.39
C PRO A 16 -6.62 -4.23 2.70
N SER A 17 -7.05 -3.60 1.62
CA SER A 17 -8.22 -4.04 0.82
C SER A 17 -7.98 -5.39 0.13
N GLN A 18 -6.72 -5.75 -0.16
CA GLN A 18 -6.37 -6.96 -0.90
C GLN A 18 -5.87 -8.10 -0.02
N SER A 19 -5.24 -7.78 1.12
CA SER A 19 -4.60 -8.80 1.95
C SER A 19 -4.61 -8.43 3.44
N LYS A 20 -4.82 -9.44 4.28
CA LYS A 20 -4.66 -9.35 5.75
C LYS A 20 -3.21 -9.62 6.19
N HIS A 21 -2.30 -9.74 5.25
CA HIS A 21 -0.89 -10.01 5.54
C HIS A 21 -0.02 -8.80 5.23
N ALA A 22 0.98 -8.59 6.07
CA ALA A 22 2.07 -7.68 5.81
C ALA A 22 3.19 -8.43 5.10
N TYR A 23 3.66 -7.88 3.99
CA TYR A 23 4.74 -8.47 3.20
C TYR A 23 6.04 -7.78 3.53
N LEU A 24 7.02 -8.55 4.00
CA LEU A 24 8.39 -8.05 4.14
C LEU A 24 8.98 -7.90 2.74
N ARG A 25 9.41 -6.71 2.40
CA ARG A 25 10.19 -6.44 1.20
C ARG A 25 11.37 -5.53 1.53
N ALA A 26 12.36 -5.52 0.69
CA ALA A 26 13.51 -4.66 0.89
C ALA A 26 14.01 -4.11 -0.44
N GLU A 27 14.32 -2.81 -0.47
CA GLU A 27 15.16 -2.27 -1.51
C GLU A 27 16.59 -2.72 -1.25
N VAL A 28 17.19 -3.35 -2.25
CA VAL A 28 18.56 -3.84 -2.21
C VAL A 28 19.37 -3.10 -3.24
N LYS A 29 20.41 -2.38 -2.79
CA LYS A 29 21.32 -1.64 -3.65
C LYS A 29 22.70 -2.31 -3.70
N HIS A 30 23.18 -2.50 -4.91
CA HIS A 30 24.50 -3.07 -5.14
C HIS A 30 25.56 -1.95 -5.30
N THR A 31 26.43 -1.81 -4.31
CA THR A 31 27.48 -0.77 -4.30
C THR A 31 28.87 -1.30 -4.71
N GLY A 32 29.00 -2.63 -4.93
CA GLY A 32 30.27 -3.25 -5.29
C GLY A 32 30.59 -3.19 -6.80
N ASP A 33 31.84 -3.43 -7.14
CA ASP A 33 32.37 -3.32 -8.52
C ASP A 33 32.01 -4.50 -9.44
N SER A 34 31.52 -5.62 -8.86
CA SER A 34 31.22 -6.84 -9.63
C SER A 34 29.77 -6.89 -10.04
N VAL A 35 29.50 -7.45 -11.24
CA VAL A 35 28.12 -7.74 -11.65
C VAL A 35 27.59 -8.91 -10.86
N LEU A 36 26.38 -8.79 -10.28
CA LEU A 36 25.62 -9.86 -9.69
C LEU A 36 24.71 -10.47 -10.74
N LEU A 37 24.84 -11.76 -10.97
CA LEU A 37 24.05 -12.47 -11.97
C LEU A 37 22.64 -12.73 -11.46
N ALA A 38 21.69 -12.72 -12.38
CA ALA A 38 20.32 -13.10 -12.08
C ALA A 38 20.25 -14.57 -11.63
N GLY A 39 19.32 -14.85 -10.71
CA GLY A 39 19.12 -16.21 -10.19
C GLY A 39 18.09 -16.25 -9.08
N THR A 40 17.95 -17.40 -8.44
CA THR A 40 17.14 -17.57 -7.24
C THR A 40 17.99 -17.30 -6.00
N ALA A 41 17.53 -16.40 -5.15
CA ALA A 41 18.16 -16.11 -3.87
C ALA A 41 17.38 -16.77 -2.73
N LYS A 42 18.08 -17.44 -1.82
CA LYS A 42 17.52 -17.88 -0.54
C LYS A 42 17.66 -16.77 0.48
N ILE A 43 16.55 -16.43 1.13
CA ILE A 43 16.47 -15.32 2.05
C ILE A 43 16.51 -15.83 3.49
N PHE A 44 17.36 -15.22 4.29
CA PHE A 44 17.47 -15.47 5.72
C PHE A 44 17.41 -14.15 6.49
N LEU A 45 16.72 -14.15 7.63
CA LEU A 45 16.74 -13.08 8.63
C LEU A 45 17.38 -13.63 9.92
N GLY A 46 18.65 -13.33 10.12
CA GLY A 46 19.42 -14.01 11.15
C GLY A 46 19.49 -15.51 10.88
N PRO A 47 19.06 -16.38 11.82
CA PRO A 47 19.03 -17.84 11.61
C PRO A 47 17.81 -18.33 10.84
N ASP A 48 16.76 -17.50 10.69
CA ASP A 48 15.47 -17.92 10.18
C ASP A 48 15.43 -17.87 8.64
N TYR A 49 15.03 -18.97 8.03
CA TYR A 49 14.79 -19.03 6.59
C TYR A 49 13.41 -18.45 6.26
N LEU A 50 13.38 -17.40 5.45
CA LEU A 50 12.14 -16.73 5.06
C LEU A 50 11.55 -17.23 3.73
N GLY A 51 12.38 -17.82 2.86
CA GLY A 51 11.93 -18.32 1.57
C GLY A 51 12.92 -18.07 0.46
N GLU A 52 12.40 -18.07 -0.78
CA GLU A 52 13.16 -17.80 -2.00
C GLU A 52 12.57 -16.60 -2.72
N SER A 53 13.44 -15.82 -3.35
CA SER A 53 13.06 -14.69 -4.19
C SER A 53 13.85 -14.70 -5.50
N SER A 54 13.24 -14.20 -6.56
CA SER A 54 13.96 -13.98 -7.82
C SER A 54 14.88 -12.78 -7.66
N PHE A 55 16.16 -12.97 -7.93
CA PHE A 55 17.17 -11.94 -7.90
C PHE A 55 17.53 -11.56 -9.33
N PRO A 56 17.35 -10.28 -9.74
CA PRO A 56 17.71 -9.86 -11.09
C PRO A 56 19.22 -9.67 -11.24
N LEU A 57 19.68 -9.45 -12.48
CA LEU A 57 21.04 -8.99 -12.70
C LEU A 57 21.19 -7.58 -12.18
N LEU A 58 22.18 -7.35 -11.30
CA LEU A 58 22.52 -6.03 -10.77
C LEU A 58 23.95 -5.63 -11.14
N ARG A 59 24.10 -4.46 -11.68
CA ARG A 59 25.38 -3.78 -11.89
C ARG A 59 25.69 -2.87 -10.71
N GLN A 60 26.87 -2.29 -10.71
CA GLN A 60 27.24 -1.29 -9.71
C GLN A 60 26.21 -0.14 -9.68
N ASN A 61 25.76 0.22 -8.49
CA ASN A 61 24.74 1.23 -8.18
C ASN A 61 23.30 0.89 -8.63
N ASP A 62 23.06 -0.29 -9.22
CA ASP A 62 21.68 -0.73 -9.47
C ASP A 62 21.00 -1.05 -8.14
N SER A 63 19.69 -0.80 -8.09
CA SER A 63 18.82 -1.24 -6.99
C SER A 63 17.66 -2.10 -7.48
N THR A 64 17.12 -2.91 -6.60
CA THR A 64 15.94 -3.74 -6.86
C THR A 64 15.12 -3.95 -5.60
N MET A 65 13.81 -4.08 -5.76
CA MET A 65 12.92 -4.47 -4.67
C MET A 65 12.82 -5.99 -4.60
N LEU A 66 13.20 -6.59 -3.48
CA LEU A 66 13.04 -8.02 -3.22
C LEU A 66 11.86 -8.26 -2.28
N ASN A 67 11.02 -9.23 -2.64
CA ASN A 67 9.99 -9.75 -1.76
C ASN A 67 10.59 -10.86 -0.88
N LEU A 68 10.44 -10.69 0.43
CA LEU A 68 11.07 -11.54 1.43
C LEU A 68 10.05 -12.41 2.19
N GLY A 69 8.79 -12.42 1.74
CA GLY A 69 7.71 -13.21 2.33
C GLY A 69 6.81 -12.42 3.28
N ILE A 70 6.04 -13.14 4.10
CA ILE A 70 5.08 -12.56 5.05
C ILE A 70 5.76 -12.33 6.38
N ASP A 71 5.52 -11.17 7.01
CA ASP A 71 5.93 -10.91 8.39
C ASP A 71 4.79 -11.30 9.37
N PRO A 72 4.92 -12.41 10.09
CA PRO A 72 3.89 -12.87 11.03
C PRO A 72 3.77 -12.00 12.28
N ASN A 73 4.73 -11.10 12.53
CA ASN A 73 4.71 -10.22 13.70
C ASN A 73 3.83 -8.98 13.51
N LEU A 74 3.34 -8.73 12.30
CA LEU A 74 2.49 -7.58 12.00
C LEU A 74 1.06 -8.06 11.69
N GLU A 75 0.15 -7.80 12.62
CA GLU A 75 -1.29 -8.06 12.47
C GLU A 75 -1.92 -6.91 11.68
N VAL A 76 -2.71 -7.27 10.66
CA VAL A 76 -3.42 -6.33 9.79
C VAL A 76 -4.92 -6.56 9.92
N GLY A 77 -5.64 -5.55 10.42
CA GLY A 77 -7.10 -5.51 10.43
C GLY A 77 -7.61 -4.54 9.36
N TYR A 78 -8.70 -4.91 8.70
CA TYR A 78 -9.38 -4.06 7.72
C TYR A 78 -10.88 -4.03 8.03
N ALA A 79 -11.48 -2.84 8.02
CA ALA A 79 -12.90 -2.65 8.29
C ALA A 79 -13.48 -1.55 7.42
N THR A 80 -14.67 -1.80 6.87
CA THR A 80 -15.53 -0.76 6.29
C THR A 80 -16.24 -0.04 7.43
N LEU A 81 -16.07 1.27 7.52
CA LEU A 81 -16.71 2.12 8.52
C LEU A 81 -18.05 2.67 8.02
N GLU A 82 -18.12 2.96 6.73
CA GLU A 82 -19.30 3.49 6.06
C GLU A 82 -19.37 2.96 4.64
N ASP A 83 -20.54 2.53 4.22
CA ASP A 83 -20.88 2.19 2.84
C ASP A 83 -22.35 2.60 2.67
N PHE A 84 -22.53 3.83 2.21
CA PHE A 84 -23.82 4.48 2.11
C PHE A 84 -24.06 4.96 0.69
N ARG A 85 -25.28 4.74 0.19
CA ARG A 85 -25.75 5.26 -1.08
C ARG A 85 -26.97 6.10 -0.86
N ASP A 86 -26.95 7.33 -1.37
CA ASP A 86 -28.07 8.22 -1.43
C ASP A 86 -28.54 8.38 -2.89
N ASP A 87 -29.76 7.97 -3.16
CA ASP A 87 -30.37 8.12 -4.47
C ASP A 87 -31.43 9.24 -4.42
N PRO A 88 -31.51 10.10 -5.44
CA PRO A 88 -32.53 11.15 -5.48
C PRO A 88 -33.92 10.55 -5.45
N GLY A 89 -34.77 11.02 -4.54
CA GLY A 89 -36.16 10.60 -4.46
C GLY A 89 -36.95 10.98 -5.72
N SER A 90 -38.02 10.26 -6.02
CA SER A 90 -38.84 10.42 -7.22
C SER A 90 -39.45 11.84 -7.42
N PHE A 91 -39.31 12.75 -6.46
CA PHE A 91 -39.73 14.15 -6.53
C PHE A 91 -38.54 15.13 -6.46
N SER A 92 -37.30 14.64 -6.52
CA SER A 92 -36.12 15.49 -6.53
C SER A 92 -35.95 16.15 -7.90
N LEU A 93 -35.62 17.45 -7.89
CA LEU A 93 -35.19 18.16 -9.11
C LEU A 93 -33.70 17.88 -9.42
N LEU A 94 -33.01 17.16 -8.54
CA LEU A 94 -31.62 16.73 -8.68
C LEU A 94 -31.63 15.26 -9.08
N SER A 95 -30.93 14.92 -10.16
CA SER A 95 -30.77 13.55 -10.69
C SER A 95 -29.44 12.92 -10.28
N THR A 96 -28.77 13.45 -9.26
CA THR A 96 -27.44 13.03 -8.83
C THR A 96 -27.55 12.03 -7.69
N SER A 97 -26.99 10.83 -7.90
CA SER A 97 -26.79 9.81 -6.85
C SER A 97 -25.40 9.95 -6.22
N THR A 98 -25.31 9.69 -4.92
CA THR A 98 -24.05 9.79 -4.17
C THR A 98 -23.75 8.47 -3.46
N ILE A 99 -22.50 8.01 -3.54
CA ILE A 99 -21.99 6.85 -2.80
C ILE A 99 -20.85 7.33 -1.90
N THR A 100 -21.02 7.17 -0.59
CA THR A 100 -19.98 7.48 0.40
C THR A 100 -19.39 6.20 0.96
N ARG A 101 -18.06 6.08 0.93
CA ARG A 101 -17.34 4.94 1.49
C ARG A 101 -16.20 5.39 2.38
N ARG A 102 -16.09 4.77 3.56
CA ARG A 102 -15.01 5.01 4.51
C ARG A 102 -14.47 3.70 5.06
N TYR A 103 -13.14 3.65 5.22
CA TYR A 103 -12.41 2.45 5.60
C TYR A 103 -11.40 2.74 6.70
N ARG A 104 -11.02 1.68 7.41
CA ARG A 104 -9.94 1.72 8.40
C ARG A 104 -9.09 0.47 8.31
N ALA A 105 -7.77 0.65 8.20
CA ALA A 105 -6.81 -0.38 8.50
C ALA A 105 -6.26 -0.20 9.92
N SER A 106 -6.10 -1.28 10.66
CA SER A 106 -5.48 -1.31 11.99
C SER A 106 -4.25 -2.20 11.92
N LEU A 107 -3.10 -1.67 12.32
CA LEU A 107 -1.80 -2.32 12.21
C LEU A 107 -1.22 -2.46 13.61
N ARG A 108 -0.96 -3.68 14.06
CA ARG A 108 -0.42 -3.95 15.37
C ARG A 108 0.86 -4.77 15.26
N LEU A 109 1.96 -4.20 15.74
CA LEU A 109 3.22 -4.94 15.85
C LEU A 109 3.23 -5.76 17.14
N SER A 110 3.60 -7.04 17.01
CA SER A 110 3.73 -7.96 18.13
C SER A 110 4.65 -7.36 19.20
N PRO A 111 4.30 -7.45 20.50
CA PRO A 111 5.21 -7.09 21.59
C PRO A 111 6.51 -7.91 21.61
N ALA A 112 6.49 -9.10 20.99
CA ALA A 112 7.65 -9.98 20.87
C ALA A 112 8.62 -9.56 19.75
N ALA A 113 8.25 -8.59 18.91
CA ALA A 113 9.15 -8.06 17.89
C ALA A 113 10.38 -7.43 18.52
N GLN A 114 11.56 -7.70 17.97
CA GLN A 114 12.84 -7.29 18.55
C GLN A 114 13.19 -5.82 18.29
N SER A 115 12.56 -5.20 17.28
CA SER A 115 12.88 -3.83 16.87
C SER A 115 11.65 -3.13 16.27
N LYS A 116 11.75 -1.80 16.21
CA LYS A 116 10.83 -1.00 15.41
C LYS A 116 10.95 -1.36 13.94
N ILE A 117 9.87 -1.18 13.20
CA ILE A 117 9.78 -1.46 11.76
C ILE A 117 9.27 -0.25 10.99
N ILE A 118 9.65 -0.14 9.71
CA ILE A 118 9.02 0.78 8.77
C ILE A 118 7.84 0.04 8.14
N VAL A 119 6.67 0.67 8.17
CA VAL A 119 5.44 0.17 7.56
C VAL A 119 5.03 1.11 6.44
N VAL A 120 4.76 0.53 5.26
CA VAL A 120 4.20 1.21 4.11
C VAL A 120 2.82 0.62 3.85
N VAL A 121 1.79 1.44 3.93
CA VAL A 121 0.42 1.11 3.53
C VAL A 121 0.15 1.77 2.18
N GLU A 122 -0.41 1.02 1.24
CA GLU A 122 -0.81 1.53 -0.06
C GLU A 122 -2.25 1.11 -0.36
N GLU A 123 -3.05 2.03 -0.87
CA GLU A 123 -4.43 1.79 -1.29
C GLU A 123 -4.75 2.49 -2.60
N GLY A 124 -5.50 1.78 -3.44
CA GLY A 124 -6.09 2.35 -4.64
C GLY A 124 -7.43 3.02 -4.33
N LEU A 125 -7.55 4.31 -4.60
CA LEU A 125 -8.82 5.03 -4.51
C LEU A 125 -9.36 5.31 -5.90
N PRO A 126 -10.70 5.39 -6.06
CA PRO A 126 -11.31 5.60 -7.36
C PRO A 126 -10.89 6.96 -7.94
N ARG A 127 -10.85 7.00 -9.27
CA ARG A 127 -10.70 8.21 -10.06
C ARG A 127 -11.80 8.23 -11.12
N SER A 128 -12.16 9.40 -11.54
CA SER A 128 -13.06 9.57 -12.68
C SER A 128 -12.34 10.26 -13.84
N ASP A 129 -12.45 9.66 -15.01
CA ASP A 129 -12.06 10.25 -16.30
C ASP A 129 -13.30 10.53 -17.16
N SER A 130 -14.52 10.41 -16.58
CA SER A 130 -15.80 10.52 -17.30
C SER A 130 -16.54 11.77 -16.90
N ASP A 131 -17.09 12.47 -17.90
CA ASP A 131 -18.07 13.54 -17.67
C ASP A 131 -19.31 12.95 -16.95
N GLY A 132 -19.80 13.64 -15.91
CA GLY A 132 -20.97 13.23 -15.13
C GLY A 132 -20.67 12.25 -13.99
N VAL A 133 -19.39 11.95 -13.71
CA VAL A 133 -18.96 11.22 -12.49
C VAL A 133 -17.89 12.03 -11.79
N GLU A 134 -18.16 12.44 -10.57
CA GLU A 134 -17.22 13.18 -9.71
C GLU A 134 -16.74 12.27 -8.56
N VAL A 135 -15.45 12.32 -8.26
CA VAL A 135 -14.86 11.61 -7.12
C VAL A 135 -14.18 12.61 -6.22
N GLU A 136 -14.66 12.71 -5.00
CA GLU A 136 -14.04 13.49 -3.94
C GLU A 136 -13.36 12.56 -2.94
N ILE A 137 -12.04 12.76 -2.75
CA ILE A 137 -11.29 12.01 -1.75
C ILE A 137 -11.50 12.67 -0.39
N GLY A 138 -12.01 11.89 0.56
CA GLY A 138 -12.26 12.35 1.92
C GLY A 138 -10.99 12.50 2.76
N GLU A 139 -11.16 12.67 4.07
CA GLU A 139 -10.04 12.82 5.00
C GLU A 139 -9.14 11.59 5.00
N LEU A 140 -7.83 11.81 4.80
CA LEU A 140 -6.78 10.78 4.86
C LEU A 140 -6.02 10.91 6.18
N VAL A 141 -6.12 9.91 7.06
CA VAL A 141 -5.54 9.97 8.42
C VAL A 141 -4.68 8.71 8.68
N PRO A 142 -3.40 8.88 9.03
CA PRO A 142 -2.60 10.10 8.99
C PRO A 142 -2.45 10.66 7.55
N PRO A 143 -1.83 11.82 7.37
CA PRO A 143 -1.54 12.34 6.03
C PRO A 143 -0.73 11.33 5.21
N VAL A 144 -0.98 11.28 3.90
CA VAL A 144 -0.22 10.47 2.94
C VAL A 144 1.17 11.06 2.69
N ILE A 145 2.05 10.26 2.09
CA ILE A 145 3.34 10.74 1.60
C ILE A 145 3.10 11.76 0.49
N ASP A 146 3.81 12.87 0.54
CA ASP A 146 3.71 14.03 -0.37
C ASP A 146 4.94 14.26 -1.25
N THR A 147 5.76 13.22 -1.45
CA THR A 147 6.88 13.31 -2.41
C THR A 147 6.35 13.41 -3.84
N ASP A 148 7.13 14.04 -4.73
CA ASP A 148 6.74 14.24 -6.14
C ASP A 148 6.31 12.92 -6.80
N GLU A 149 7.03 11.81 -6.54
CA GLU A 149 6.68 10.48 -7.04
C GLU A 149 5.34 9.97 -6.48
N ALA A 150 5.10 10.17 -5.18
CA ALA A 150 3.86 9.74 -4.55
C ALA A 150 2.67 10.54 -5.08
N VAL A 151 2.82 11.85 -5.23
CA VAL A 151 1.79 12.73 -5.81
C VAL A 151 1.51 12.36 -7.26
N ALA A 152 2.53 12.07 -8.06
CA ALA A 152 2.33 11.60 -9.43
C ALA A 152 1.52 10.29 -9.47
N LYS A 153 1.81 9.32 -8.60
CA LYS A 153 1.03 8.07 -8.50
C LYS A 153 -0.41 8.29 -8.04
N GLN A 154 -0.65 9.26 -7.14
CA GLN A 154 -2.01 9.63 -6.75
C GLN A 154 -2.81 10.15 -7.96
N VAL A 155 -2.22 11.07 -8.73
CA VAL A 155 -2.86 11.69 -9.89
C VAL A 155 -3.04 10.69 -11.04
N GLU A 156 -2.01 9.93 -11.38
CA GLU A 156 -1.99 9.06 -12.55
C GLU A 156 -2.70 7.72 -12.32
N GLN A 157 -2.61 7.16 -11.11
CA GLN A 157 -3.04 5.81 -10.80
C GLN A 157 -4.07 5.72 -9.67
N GLY A 158 -4.33 6.81 -8.94
CA GLY A 158 -5.17 6.80 -7.74
C GLY A 158 -4.54 6.03 -6.57
N LEU A 159 -3.22 5.86 -6.56
CA LEU A 159 -2.51 5.14 -5.51
C LEU A 159 -2.09 6.09 -4.40
N TYR A 160 -2.58 5.83 -3.21
CA TYR A 160 -2.29 6.59 -2.00
C TYR A 160 -1.39 5.79 -1.08
N ARG A 161 -0.33 6.42 -0.57
CA ARG A 161 0.69 5.74 0.23
C ARG A 161 0.92 6.44 1.56
N TRP A 162 0.96 5.66 2.63
CA TRP A 162 1.35 6.09 3.97
C TRP A 162 2.64 5.39 4.35
N SER A 163 3.53 6.09 5.06
CA SER A 163 4.72 5.49 5.65
C SER A 163 4.91 5.98 7.08
N PHE A 164 5.17 5.06 7.98
CA PHE A 164 5.42 5.38 9.38
C PHE A 164 6.22 4.28 10.07
N VAL A 165 6.82 4.65 11.19
CA VAL A 165 7.48 3.71 12.08
C VAL A 165 6.47 3.14 13.06
N LEU A 166 6.55 1.83 13.32
CA LEU A 166 5.76 1.11 14.31
C LEU A 166 6.69 0.45 15.32
N HIS A 167 6.43 0.66 16.62
CA HIS A 167 7.21 0.09 17.69
C HIS A 167 6.59 -1.22 18.21
N PRO A 168 7.40 -2.13 18.83
CA PRO A 168 6.86 -3.34 19.43
C PRO A 168 5.70 -3.06 20.40
N GLY A 169 4.58 -3.77 20.22
CA GLY A 169 3.34 -3.58 20.99
C GLY A 169 2.48 -2.39 20.58
N GLU A 170 2.97 -1.53 19.68
CA GLU A 170 2.21 -0.38 19.18
C GLU A 170 1.11 -0.81 18.19
N THR A 171 0.00 -0.06 18.22
CA THR A 171 -1.08 -0.17 17.25
C THR A 171 -1.28 1.20 16.58
N LYS A 172 -1.30 1.22 15.25
CA LYS A 172 -1.67 2.40 14.46
C LYS A 172 -2.86 2.10 13.57
N ALA A 173 -3.67 3.12 13.32
CA ALA A 173 -4.78 3.05 12.38
C ALA A 173 -4.55 4.03 11.22
N VAL A 174 -4.87 3.55 10.01
CA VAL A 174 -4.96 4.37 8.81
C VAL A 174 -6.43 4.43 8.41
N ARG A 175 -6.94 5.62 8.14
CA ARG A 175 -8.33 5.83 7.69
C ARG A 175 -8.33 6.59 6.39
N TRP A 176 -9.23 6.19 5.51
CA TRP A 176 -9.46 6.83 4.23
C TRP A 176 -10.90 6.66 3.79
N GLY A 177 -11.31 7.44 2.83
CA GLY A 177 -12.63 7.33 2.23
C GLY A 177 -12.74 8.18 0.98
N TYR A 178 -13.87 8.06 0.33
CA TYR A 178 -14.22 8.84 -0.84
C TYR A 178 -15.73 8.99 -0.96
N GLU A 179 -16.13 10.01 -1.68
CA GLU A 179 -17.49 10.22 -2.14
C GLU A 179 -17.51 10.19 -3.68
N LEU A 180 -18.47 9.50 -4.23
CA LEU A 180 -18.65 9.36 -5.67
C LEU A 180 -20.05 9.86 -6.03
N SER A 181 -20.11 10.93 -6.79
CA SER A 181 -21.35 11.53 -7.27
C SER A 181 -21.51 11.29 -8.76
N PHE A 182 -22.70 10.91 -9.21
CA PHE A 182 -22.99 10.63 -10.62
C PHE A 182 -24.46 10.91 -10.96
N ASP A 183 -24.71 11.32 -12.21
CA ASP A 183 -26.06 11.49 -12.70
C ASP A 183 -26.70 10.14 -13.02
N GLU A 184 -28.03 10.03 -12.88
CA GLU A 184 -28.79 8.78 -13.11
C GLU A 184 -28.56 8.17 -14.51
N ASP A 185 -28.29 9.01 -15.51
CA ASP A 185 -27.97 8.58 -16.87
C ASP A 185 -26.52 8.06 -17.03
N SER A 186 -25.68 8.27 -16.03
CA SER A 186 -24.25 7.91 -16.02
C SER A 186 -24.02 6.73 -15.09
N THR A 187 -24.03 5.50 -15.59
CA THR A 187 -23.67 4.33 -14.77
C THR A 187 -22.14 4.32 -14.54
N PRO A 188 -21.65 4.56 -13.30
CA PRO A 188 -20.23 4.61 -13.05
C PRO A 188 -19.59 3.24 -13.28
N GLN A 189 -18.69 3.15 -14.25
CA GLN A 189 -17.78 2.01 -14.37
C GLN A 189 -16.62 2.24 -13.40
N VAL A 190 -16.77 1.82 -12.16
CA VAL A 190 -15.68 1.83 -11.18
C VAL A 190 -14.70 0.73 -11.55
N LYS A 191 -13.56 1.11 -12.14
CA LYS A 191 -12.44 0.21 -12.31
C LYS A 191 -11.80 0.01 -10.91
N GLN A 192 -12.16 -1.08 -10.26
CA GLN A 192 -11.36 -1.62 -9.16
C GLN A 192 -10.16 -2.33 -9.80
N GLN A 193 -8.97 -1.86 -9.48
CA GLN A 193 -7.72 -2.56 -9.80
C GLN A 193 -7.32 -3.47 -8.65
#